data_dbec64dafadf81cdd30412bdbb0685b7
#
_entry.id   dbec64dafadf81cdd30412bdbb0685b7
#
_cell.length_a   1.000
_cell.length_b   1.000
_cell.length_c   1.000
_cell.angle_alpha   90.00
_cell.angle_beta   90.00
_cell.angle_gamma   90.00
#
_symmetry.space_group_name_H-M   'P 1'
#
loop_
_entity.id
_entity.type
_entity.pdbx_description
1 polymer ?
#
loop_
_entity_poly.entity_id
_entity_poly.type
_entity_poly.pdbx_seq_one_letter_code
_entity_poly.pdbx_strand_id
1 'polypeptide(L)'
;MIQTIYAKLPREKISYLTRDEFINGQEKHFHDSLKASMSKYGFKDPVYCVYHSKSYGNKIKVIVGNNRMVVAKELNIPIVPAVITNFKVDQFPLEGRVLKTDDEIRALFYLPKQLQIRRDKNGEIDQVMPPWFQKVQHHYV
;
A
#
# COMPACT_ATOMS: atom_id res chain seq x y z
N MET A 1 14.74 -8.69 -11.72
CA MET A 1 14.17 -9.49 -10.63
C MET A 1 12.99 -8.76 -10.00
N ILE A 2 11.88 -9.46 -9.84
CA ILE A 2 10.70 -8.88 -9.20
C ILE A 2 10.97 -8.73 -7.71
N GLN A 3 10.70 -7.56 -7.18
CA GLN A 3 10.96 -7.25 -5.78
C GLN A 3 9.73 -6.65 -5.14
N THR A 4 9.45 -7.03 -3.90
CA THR A 4 8.40 -6.43 -3.09
C THR A 4 9.03 -5.47 -2.10
N ILE A 5 8.52 -4.26 -2.05
CA ILE A 5 9.03 -3.19 -1.20
C ILE A 5 7.94 -2.77 -0.22
N TYR A 6 8.34 -2.60 1.03
CA TYR A 6 7.50 -2.07 2.10
C TYR A 6 7.95 -0.66 2.38
N ALA A 7 7.06 0.31 2.22
CA ALA A 7 7.50 1.69 2.16
C ALA A 7 6.45 2.66 2.71
N LYS A 8 6.90 3.85 3.05
CA LYS A 8 6.05 5.02 3.27
C LYS A 8 6.33 6.01 2.16
N LEU A 9 5.28 6.47 1.51
CA LEU A 9 5.38 7.35 0.34
C LEU A 9 4.50 8.58 0.50
N PRO A 10 4.93 9.72 -0.06
CA PRO A 10 4.01 10.84 -0.24
C PRO A 10 2.80 10.40 -1.06
N ARG A 11 1.62 10.85 -0.66
CA ARG A 11 0.37 10.46 -1.32
C ARG A 11 0.39 10.74 -2.83
N GLU A 12 0.98 11.85 -3.24
CA GLU A 12 0.99 12.27 -4.65
C GLU A 12 1.87 11.40 -5.54
N LYS A 13 2.69 10.51 -4.95
CA LYS A 13 3.52 9.58 -5.72
C LYS A 13 2.80 8.30 -6.09
N ILE A 14 1.55 8.15 -5.64
CA ILE A 14 0.77 6.93 -5.85
C ILE A 14 -0.44 7.25 -6.72
N SER A 15 -0.57 6.55 -7.85
CA SER A 15 -1.74 6.64 -8.72
C SER A 15 -2.85 5.74 -8.22
N TYR A 16 -4.09 6.21 -8.27
CA TYR A 16 -5.25 5.44 -7.84
C TYR A 16 -6.48 5.82 -8.66
N LEU A 17 -7.50 4.96 -8.63
CA LEU A 17 -8.76 5.26 -9.28
C LEU A 17 -9.56 6.26 -8.45
N THR A 18 -10.18 7.21 -9.13
CA THR A 18 -11.04 8.19 -8.48
C THR A 18 -12.39 7.59 -8.13
N ARG A 19 -13.16 8.32 -7.31
CA ARG A 19 -14.49 7.87 -6.92
C ARG A 19 -15.42 7.67 -8.12
N ASP A 20 -15.30 8.55 -9.12
CA ASP A 20 -16.16 8.50 -10.30
C ASP A 20 -15.91 7.25 -11.15
N GLU A 21 -14.75 6.62 -10.99
CA GLU A 21 -14.35 5.47 -11.80
C GLU A 21 -14.75 4.14 -11.18
N PHE A 22 -14.90 4.07 -9.84
CA PHE A 22 -15.10 2.79 -9.18
C PHE A 22 -16.19 2.77 -8.10
N ILE A 23 -16.65 3.92 -7.61
CA ILE A 23 -17.68 3.96 -6.59
C ILE A 23 -19.05 4.11 -7.23
N ASN A 24 -19.98 3.22 -6.88
CA ASN A 24 -21.35 3.29 -7.28
C ASN A 24 -22.23 3.80 -6.12
N GLY A 25 -23.54 3.90 -6.34
CA GLY A 25 -24.46 4.49 -5.39
C GLY A 25 -24.55 3.80 -4.03
N GLN A 26 -24.16 2.54 -3.92
CA GLN A 26 -24.22 1.80 -2.65
C GLN A 26 -23.04 2.11 -1.73
N GLU A 27 -22.00 2.75 -2.25
CA GLU A 27 -20.73 2.88 -1.56
C GLU A 27 -20.60 4.14 -0.74
N LYS A 28 -21.60 5.01 -0.78
CA LYS A 28 -21.56 6.23 0.04
C LYS A 28 -21.46 5.90 1.53
N HIS A 29 -22.26 4.97 2.01
CA HIS A 29 -22.24 4.56 3.41
C HIS A 29 -20.88 3.96 3.78
N PHE A 30 -20.34 3.11 2.91
CA PHE A 30 -19.01 2.55 3.10
C PHE A 30 -17.95 3.66 3.14
N HIS A 31 -18.04 4.62 2.24
CA HIS A 31 -17.11 5.74 2.21
C HIS A 31 -17.15 6.55 3.50
N ASP A 32 -18.35 6.86 3.98
CA ASP A 32 -18.51 7.65 5.21
C ASP A 32 -17.94 6.92 6.42
N SER A 33 -18.16 5.61 6.51
CA SER A 33 -17.62 4.78 7.58
C SER A 33 -16.09 4.71 7.52
N LEU A 34 -15.54 4.55 6.33
CA LEU A 34 -14.09 4.53 6.12
C LEU A 34 -13.47 5.86 6.50
N LYS A 35 -14.11 6.96 6.09
CA LYS A 35 -13.63 8.31 6.42
C LYS A 35 -13.61 8.55 7.91
N ALA A 36 -14.64 8.12 8.65
CA ALA A 36 -14.68 8.21 10.09
C ALA A 36 -13.55 7.42 10.74
N SER A 37 -13.30 6.21 10.27
CA SER A 37 -12.21 5.37 10.76
C SER A 37 -10.85 6.00 10.50
N MET A 38 -10.61 6.45 9.28
CA MET A 38 -9.32 7.04 8.90
C MET A 38 -9.08 8.40 9.54
N SER A 39 -10.15 9.15 9.80
CA SER A 39 -10.04 10.41 10.53
C SER A 39 -9.50 10.18 11.95
N LYS A 40 -9.87 9.06 12.57
CA LYS A 40 -9.46 8.72 13.93
C LYS A 40 -8.11 7.99 13.98
N TYR A 41 -7.89 7.04 13.09
CA TYR A 41 -6.75 6.11 13.17
C TYR A 41 -5.75 6.24 12.03
N GLY A 42 -6.05 6.99 10.98
CA GLY A 42 -5.24 6.99 9.77
C GLY A 42 -5.38 5.67 9.01
N PHE A 43 -4.29 5.24 8.38
CA PHE A 43 -4.25 3.96 7.68
C PHE A 43 -4.06 2.83 8.68
N LYS A 44 -5.04 1.93 8.79
CA LYS A 44 -4.88 0.71 9.59
C LYS A 44 -4.06 -0.35 8.86
N ASP A 45 -4.12 -0.34 7.54
CA ASP A 45 -3.40 -1.27 6.68
C ASP A 45 -2.74 -0.50 5.54
N PRO A 46 -1.63 -1.03 4.99
CA PRO A 46 -1.03 -0.39 3.83
C PRO A 46 -1.90 -0.55 2.60
N VAL A 47 -1.72 0.34 1.63
CA VAL A 47 -2.28 0.12 0.30
C VAL A 47 -1.34 -0.83 -0.46
N TYR A 48 -1.91 -1.64 -1.35
CA TYR A 48 -1.15 -2.60 -2.15
C TYR A 48 -1.04 -2.09 -3.57
N CYS A 49 0.19 -2.01 -4.06
CA CYS A 49 0.50 -1.35 -5.31
C CYS A 49 1.33 -2.25 -6.22
N VAL A 50 1.26 -1.93 -7.51
CA VAL A 50 2.14 -2.49 -8.53
C VAL A 50 2.93 -1.35 -9.15
N TYR A 51 4.21 -1.58 -9.39
CA TYR A 51 5.03 -0.65 -10.13
C TYR A 51 4.90 -0.93 -11.63
N HIS A 52 4.53 0.10 -12.39
CA HIS A 52 4.50 0.05 -13.83
C HIS A 52 5.72 0.78 -14.38
N SER A 53 6.50 0.08 -15.20
CA SER A 53 7.73 0.60 -15.80
C SER A 53 7.41 1.58 -16.93
N LYS A 54 8.37 1.76 -17.82
CA LYS A 54 8.39 2.78 -18.88
C LYS A 54 7.11 2.99 -19.66
N SER A 55 6.38 1.92 -19.99
CA SER A 55 5.18 2.03 -20.81
C SER A 55 4.05 2.80 -20.14
N TYR A 56 4.11 2.96 -18.83
CA TYR A 56 3.11 3.67 -18.05
C TYR A 56 3.69 4.86 -17.29
N GLY A 57 4.87 5.33 -17.68
CA GLY A 57 5.47 6.51 -17.07
C GLY A 57 6.04 6.31 -15.67
N ASN A 58 6.51 5.11 -15.36
CA ASN A 58 7.11 4.79 -14.05
C ASN A 58 6.15 5.10 -12.90
N LYS A 59 4.93 4.58 -12.97
CA LYS A 59 3.90 4.86 -11.97
C LYS A 59 3.78 3.75 -10.94
N ILE A 60 3.55 4.15 -9.69
CA ILE A 60 3.13 3.26 -8.61
C ILE A 60 1.61 3.32 -8.57
N LYS A 61 0.95 2.21 -8.89
CA LYS A 61 -0.50 2.16 -9.04
C LYS A 61 -1.13 1.27 -7.99
N VAL A 62 -2.17 1.78 -7.31
CA VAL A 62 -2.90 1.01 -6.30
C VAL A 62 -3.70 -0.11 -6.95
N ILE A 63 -3.56 -1.31 -6.39
CA ILE A 63 -4.39 -2.48 -6.71
C ILE A 63 -5.47 -2.67 -5.65
N VAL A 64 -5.10 -2.57 -4.38
CA VAL A 64 -6.04 -2.68 -3.26
C VAL A 64 -5.88 -1.45 -2.39
N GLY A 65 -6.97 -0.71 -2.18
CA GLY A 65 -6.97 0.47 -1.34
C GLY A 65 -7.33 1.77 -2.04
N ASN A 66 -7.96 1.70 -3.22
CA ASN A 66 -8.38 2.91 -3.93
C ASN A 66 -9.29 3.80 -3.08
N ASN A 67 -10.25 3.20 -2.36
CA ASN A 67 -11.13 3.97 -1.47
C ASN A 67 -10.34 4.67 -0.37
N ARG A 68 -9.33 4.00 0.18
CA ARG A 68 -8.49 4.59 1.23
C ARG A 68 -7.67 5.76 0.69
N MET A 69 -7.23 5.69 -0.58
CA MET A 69 -6.51 6.79 -1.20
C MET A 69 -7.42 8.01 -1.40
N VAL A 70 -8.67 7.79 -1.85
CA VAL A 70 -9.64 8.88 -2.00
C VAL A 70 -9.87 9.57 -0.65
N VAL A 71 -10.11 8.79 0.40
CA VAL A 71 -10.32 9.33 1.75
C VAL A 71 -9.07 10.03 2.27
N ALA A 72 -7.89 9.48 2.02
CA ALA A 72 -6.64 10.10 2.45
C ALA A 72 -6.47 11.49 1.83
N LYS A 73 -6.88 11.66 0.56
CA LYS A 73 -6.85 12.96 -0.08
C LYS A 73 -7.83 13.92 0.58
N GLU A 74 -9.05 13.47 0.86
CA GLU A 74 -10.07 14.30 1.52
C GLU A 74 -9.63 14.74 2.92
N LEU A 75 -8.91 13.89 3.63
CA LEU A 75 -8.44 14.17 4.98
C LEU A 75 -7.05 14.82 5.01
N ASN A 76 -6.44 15.05 3.84
CA ASN A 76 -5.09 15.60 3.73
C ASN A 76 -4.05 14.78 4.49
N ILE A 77 -4.13 13.46 4.42
CA ILE A 77 -3.11 12.59 4.98
C ILE A 77 -1.94 12.55 3.99
N PRO A 78 -0.76 13.07 4.35
CA PRO A 78 0.31 13.27 3.37
C PRO A 78 1.14 12.03 3.07
N ILE A 79 1.24 11.09 4.02
CA ILE A 79 2.12 9.94 3.91
C ILE A 79 1.29 8.67 3.95
N VAL A 80 1.57 7.78 3.00
CA VAL A 80 0.80 6.55 2.79
C VAL A 80 1.71 5.33 3.00
N PRO A 81 1.30 4.40 3.88
CA PRO A 81 2.00 3.12 3.98
C PRO A 81 1.64 2.25 2.78
N ALA A 82 2.64 1.66 2.14
CA ALA A 82 2.42 0.93 0.89
C ALA A 82 3.27 -0.34 0.82
N VAL A 83 2.69 -1.36 0.19
CA VAL A 83 3.39 -2.57 -0.23
C VAL A 83 3.39 -2.54 -1.76
N ILE A 84 4.57 -2.58 -2.36
CA ILE A 84 4.73 -2.36 -3.80
C ILE A 84 5.43 -3.57 -4.41
N THR A 85 4.81 -4.19 -5.39
CA THR A 85 5.41 -5.30 -6.14
C THR A 85 5.98 -4.82 -7.46
N ASN A 86 6.87 -5.62 -8.04
CA ASN A 86 7.55 -5.32 -9.31
C ASN A 86 8.41 -4.06 -9.26
N PHE A 87 8.86 -3.66 -8.09
CA PHE A 87 9.57 -2.40 -7.94
C PHE A 87 11.07 -2.56 -8.20
N LYS A 88 11.66 -1.56 -8.86
CA LYS A 88 13.10 -1.42 -8.99
C LYS A 88 13.56 -0.38 -7.98
N VAL A 89 14.42 -0.80 -7.05
CA VAL A 89 14.82 0.05 -5.92
C VAL A 89 15.47 1.36 -6.37
N ASP A 90 16.23 1.32 -7.44
CA ASP A 90 16.90 2.50 -7.99
C ASP A 90 15.94 3.55 -8.55
N GLN A 91 14.67 3.18 -8.74
CA GLN A 91 13.64 4.09 -9.22
C GLN A 91 12.72 4.57 -8.10
N PHE A 92 13.01 4.21 -6.85
CA PHE A 92 12.18 4.60 -5.71
C PHE A 92 12.24 6.12 -5.52
N PRO A 93 11.07 6.79 -5.33
CA PRO A 93 11.06 8.23 -5.11
C PRO A 93 11.90 8.65 -3.91
N LEU A 94 12.70 9.71 -4.07
CA LEU A 94 13.60 10.18 -3.02
C LEU A 94 12.85 10.60 -1.76
N GLU A 95 11.61 11.08 -1.89
CA GLU A 95 10.77 11.48 -0.78
C GLU A 95 10.18 10.30 -0.02
N GLY A 96 10.25 9.11 -0.62
CA GLY A 96 9.75 7.89 0.00
C GLY A 96 10.80 7.23 0.89
N ARG A 97 10.34 6.38 1.79
CA ARG A 97 11.23 5.64 2.67
C ARG A 97 10.94 4.16 2.58
N VAL A 98 11.95 3.39 2.16
CA VAL A 98 11.89 1.92 2.15
C VAL A 98 12.12 1.42 3.58
N LEU A 99 11.26 0.50 4.02
CA LEU A 99 11.31 -0.07 5.37
C LEU A 99 11.97 -1.44 5.30
N LYS A 100 12.93 -1.69 6.18
CA LYS A 100 13.75 -2.92 6.12
C LYS A 100 13.73 -3.74 7.40
N THR A 101 13.43 -3.12 8.55
CA THR A 101 13.42 -3.86 9.82
C THR A 101 12.05 -4.49 10.04
N ASP A 102 12.05 -5.57 10.83
CA ASP A 102 10.80 -6.25 11.18
C ASP A 102 9.84 -5.31 11.90
N ASP A 103 10.34 -4.48 12.79
CA ASP A 103 9.49 -3.55 13.54
C ASP A 103 8.85 -2.52 12.62
N GLU A 104 9.62 -1.97 11.68
CA GLU A 104 9.09 -1.00 10.72
C GLU A 104 8.01 -1.61 9.84
N ILE A 105 8.23 -2.85 9.39
CA ILE A 105 7.27 -3.54 8.53
C ILE A 105 6.02 -3.90 9.31
N ARG A 106 6.17 -4.41 10.54
CA ARG A 106 5.01 -4.73 11.38
C ARG A 106 4.16 -3.50 11.66
N ALA A 107 4.78 -2.33 11.75
CA ALA A 107 4.08 -1.07 12.00
C ALA A 107 3.18 -0.64 10.83
N LEU A 108 3.34 -1.22 9.65
CA LEU A 108 2.45 -0.94 8.51
C LEU A 108 1.09 -1.66 8.62
N PHE A 109 0.98 -2.65 9.48
CA PHE A 109 -0.19 -3.53 9.49
C PHE A 109 -0.98 -3.41 10.78
N TYR A 110 -2.30 -3.46 10.64
CA TYR A 110 -3.22 -3.30 11.76
C TYR A 110 -3.07 -4.38 12.84
N LEU A 111 -2.76 -5.62 12.41
CA LEU A 111 -2.56 -6.73 13.33
C LEU A 111 -1.10 -7.19 13.27
N PRO A 112 -0.16 -6.38 13.79
CA PRO A 112 1.27 -6.65 13.59
C PRO A 112 1.75 -7.98 14.20
N LYS A 113 1.12 -8.44 15.28
CA LYS A 113 1.52 -9.69 15.93
C LYS A 113 1.20 -10.94 15.09
N GLN A 114 0.33 -10.81 14.11
CA GLN A 114 -0.06 -11.92 13.25
C GLN A 114 0.77 -12.01 11.98
N LEU A 115 1.71 -11.09 11.80
CA LEU A 115 2.59 -11.11 10.63
C LEU A 115 3.67 -12.17 10.78
N GLN A 116 3.87 -12.92 9.72
CA GLN A 116 5.01 -13.81 9.58
C GLN A 116 5.96 -13.19 8.56
N ILE A 117 7.12 -12.77 9.03
CA ILE A 117 8.15 -12.18 8.18
C ILE A 117 9.23 -13.23 7.96
N ARG A 118 9.39 -13.62 6.70
CA ARG A 118 10.42 -14.59 6.32
C ARG A 118 11.54 -13.87 5.61
N ARG A 119 12.78 -14.23 5.99
CA ARG A 119 13.98 -13.69 5.36
C ARG A 119 14.71 -14.81 4.62
N ASP A 120 15.43 -14.42 3.57
CA ASP A 120 16.26 -15.35 2.83
C ASP A 120 17.63 -15.54 3.53
N LYS A 121 18.51 -16.31 2.89
CA LYS A 121 19.83 -16.59 3.44
C LYS A 121 20.72 -15.36 3.60
N ASN A 122 20.39 -14.28 2.89
CA ASN A 122 21.15 -13.02 2.94
C ASN A 122 20.57 -12.04 3.95
N GLY A 123 19.51 -12.43 4.68
CA GLY A 123 18.85 -11.57 5.64
C GLY A 123 17.85 -10.59 5.01
N GLU A 124 17.63 -10.66 3.69
CA GLU A 124 16.66 -9.85 3.01
C GLU A 124 15.25 -10.40 3.19
N ILE A 125 14.26 -9.50 3.18
CA ILE A 125 12.87 -9.92 3.33
C ILE A 125 12.44 -10.67 2.08
N ASP A 126 12.09 -11.94 2.27
CA ASP A 126 11.61 -12.81 1.22
C ASP A 126 10.09 -12.79 1.14
N GLN A 127 9.41 -12.79 2.28
CA GLN A 127 7.96 -12.85 2.32
C GLN A 127 7.42 -12.27 3.62
N VAL A 128 6.27 -11.58 3.52
CA VAL A 128 5.49 -11.13 4.67
C VAL A 128 4.09 -11.70 4.51
N MET A 129 3.60 -12.40 5.53
CA MET A 129 2.33 -13.14 5.47
C MET A 129 1.34 -12.58 6.49
N PRO A 130 0.59 -11.53 6.18
CA PRO A 130 -0.55 -11.12 7.00
C PRO A 130 -1.72 -12.08 6.83
N PRO A 131 -2.69 -12.10 7.74
CA PRO A 131 -3.81 -13.04 7.67
C PRO A 131 -4.61 -13.00 6.36
N TRP A 132 -4.60 -11.83 5.69
CA TRP A 132 -5.34 -11.62 4.44
C TRP A 132 -4.41 -11.61 3.21
N PHE A 133 -3.20 -12.11 3.34
CA PHE A 133 -2.18 -12.05 2.29
C PHE A 133 -2.62 -12.73 0.99
N GLN A 134 -3.27 -13.87 1.08
CA GLN A 134 -3.72 -14.59 -0.11
C GLN A 134 -4.73 -13.79 -0.93
N LYS A 135 -5.62 -13.06 -0.25
CA LYS A 135 -6.57 -12.19 -0.93
C LYS A 135 -5.85 -11.11 -1.73
N VAL A 136 -4.76 -10.58 -1.19
CA VAL A 136 -3.95 -9.58 -1.88
C VAL A 136 -3.23 -10.19 -3.07
N GLN A 137 -2.70 -11.41 -2.94
CA GLN A 137 -1.98 -12.08 -4.03
C GLN A 137 -2.82 -12.22 -5.29
N HIS A 138 -4.12 -12.43 -5.17
CA HIS A 138 -5.01 -12.55 -6.33
C HIS A 138 -5.01 -11.30 -7.20
N HIS A 139 -4.63 -10.16 -6.68
CA HIS A 139 -4.59 -8.91 -7.42
C HIS A 139 -3.28 -8.70 -8.18
N TYR A 140 -2.27 -9.51 -7.93
CA TYR A 140 -0.96 -9.39 -8.57
C TYR A 140 -0.74 -10.39 -9.70
N VAL A 141 -1.63 -11.32 -9.84
CA VAL A 141 -1.49 -12.40 -10.84
C VAL A 141 -2.14 -12.05 -12.16
#